data_d61ac5a963705644abe36cdbaf765d2c
#
_entry.id   d61ac5a963705644abe36cdbaf765d2c
#
_cell.length_a   1.000
_cell.length_b   1.000
_cell.length_c   1.000
_cell.angle_alpha   90.00
_cell.angle_beta   90.00
_cell.angle_gamma   90.00
#
_symmetry.space_group_name_H-M   'P 1'
#
loop_
_entity.id
_entity.type
_entity.pdbx_description
1 polymer ?
#
loop_
_entity_poly.entity_id
_entity_poly.type
_entity_poly.pdbx_seq_one_letter_code
_entity_poly.pdbx_strand_id
1 'polypeptide(L)'
;GGDVLYVTNRCILCTRCVRFMDKVAEQPVLNVSERGDRAVIGIHPEQDLGGHAWSGNVIDLCPVGALVSKDFLNKARAWELDRTASICPNCTQGCNSILETRDNVVVRMR
;
A
#
# COMPACT_ATOMS: atom_id res chain seq x y z
N GLY A 1 -8.03 -5.46 -5.22
CA GLY A 1 -9.11 -4.53 -5.20
C GLY A 1 -8.67 -3.08 -5.08
N GLY A 2 -9.46 -2.20 -5.63
CA GLY A 2 -9.22 -0.78 -5.56
C GLY A 2 -7.90 -0.37 -6.19
N ASP A 3 -7.18 0.52 -5.50
CA ASP A 3 -5.92 1.09 -5.99
C ASP A 3 -4.68 0.31 -5.58
N VAL A 4 -4.85 -0.79 -4.84
CA VAL A 4 -3.76 -1.61 -4.36
C VAL A 4 -3.55 -2.81 -5.27
N LEU A 5 -2.32 -3.00 -5.74
CA LEU A 5 -1.90 -4.17 -6.52
C LEU A 5 -0.98 -5.06 -5.69
N TYR A 6 -1.23 -6.35 -5.70
CA TYR A 6 -0.40 -7.34 -5.03
C TYR A 6 0.44 -8.13 -6.04
N VAL A 7 1.75 -8.09 -5.86
CA VAL A 7 2.72 -8.81 -6.69
C VAL A 7 3.28 -9.97 -5.85
N THR A 8 2.75 -11.15 -6.06
CA THR A 8 3.02 -12.34 -5.24
C THR A 8 4.51 -12.69 -5.17
N ASN A 9 5.21 -12.58 -6.29
CA ASN A 9 6.62 -12.96 -6.38
C ASN A 9 7.56 -12.13 -5.51
N ARG A 10 7.12 -10.95 -5.08
CA ARG A 10 7.92 -10.04 -4.25
C ARG A 10 7.63 -10.21 -2.75
N CYS A 11 6.60 -10.94 -2.40
CA CYS A 11 6.18 -11.12 -1.02
C CYS A 11 7.18 -12.00 -0.25
N ILE A 12 7.58 -11.52 0.95
CA ILE A 12 8.48 -12.25 1.86
C ILE A 12 7.72 -12.90 3.04
N LEU A 13 6.39 -12.90 2.99
CA LEU A 13 5.53 -13.52 4.02
C LEU A 13 5.77 -12.99 5.44
N CYS A 14 6.11 -11.72 5.58
CA CYS A 14 6.31 -11.09 6.89
C CYS A 14 5.01 -10.89 7.68
N THR A 15 3.86 -11.00 7.02
CA THR A 15 2.50 -10.88 7.58
C THR A 15 2.14 -9.51 8.17
N ARG A 16 2.93 -8.46 7.94
CA ARG A 16 2.61 -7.11 8.44
C ARG A 16 1.25 -6.61 7.96
N CYS A 17 0.95 -6.80 6.68
CA CYS A 17 -0.33 -6.39 6.08
C CYS A 17 -1.50 -7.17 6.70
N VAL A 18 -1.34 -8.47 6.90
CA VAL A 18 -2.36 -9.32 7.51
C VAL A 18 -2.65 -8.85 8.95
N ARG A 19 -1.59 -8.63 9.74
CA ARG A 19 -1.73 -8.18 11.12
C ARG A 19 -2.31 -6.78 11.23
N PHE A 20 -1.95 -5.88 10.32
CA PHE A 20 -2.53 -4.53 10.28
C PHE A 20 -4.03 -4.58 10.03
N MET A 21 -4.47 -5.33 9.01
CA MET A 21 -5.89 -5.42 8.68
C MET A 21 -6.70 -6.11 9.77
N ASP A 22 -6.11 -7.06 10.49
CA ASP A 22 -6.78 -7.76 11.59
C ASP A 22 -6.83 -6.90 12.87
N LYS A 23 -5.70 -6.33 13.30
CA LYS A 23 -5.57 -5.70 14.62
C LYS A 23 -5.81 -4.20 14.62
N VAL A 24 -5.40 -3.49 13.60
CA VAL A 24 -5.49 -2.02 13.55
C VAL A 24 -6.73 -1.57 12.79
N ALA A 25 -6.93 -2.10 11.59
CA ALA A 25 -8.11 -1.77 10.78
C ALA A 25 -9.36 -2.53 11.21
N GLU A 26 -9.22 -3.55 12.04
CA GLU A 26 -10.32 -4.37 12.58
C GLU A 26 -11.18 -5.03 11.50
N GLN A 27 -10.61 -5.24 10.33
CA GLN A 27 -11.28 -5.90 9.21
C GLN A 27 -10.33 -6.92 8.57
N PRO A 28 -10.38 -8.21 8.98
CA PRO A 28 -9.43 -9.23 8.52
C PRO A 28 -9.71 -9.69 7.09
N VAL A 29 -9.40 -8.83 6.12
CA VAL A 29 -9.59 -9.09 4.71
C VAL A 29 -8.47 -9.96 4.14
N LEU A 30 -7.25 -9.78 4.64
CA LEU A 30 -6.06 -10.51 4.20
C LEU A 30 -5.80 -11.72 5.10
N ASN A 31 -5.39 -12.83 4.49
CA ASN A 31 -5.04 -14.04 5.21
C ASN A 31 -3.84 -14.75 4.59
N VAL A 32 -3.26 -15.67 5.33
CA VAL A 32 -2.20 -16.56 4.84
C VAL A 32 -2.85 -17.91 4.51
N SER A 33 -2.71 -18.34 3.27
CA SER A 33 -3.22 -19.62 2.78
C SER A 33 -2.07 -20.58 2.48
N GLU A 34 -2.36 -21.89 2.48
CA GLU A 34 -1.41 -22.96 2.09
C GLU A 34 -0.11 -22.93 2.90
N ARG A 35 -0.24 -23.14 4.21
CA ARG A 35 0.90 -23.16 5.15
C ARG A 35 2.04 -24.04 4.66
N GLY A 36 3.27 -23.62 4.95
CA GLY A 36 4.49 -24.33 4.60
C GLY A 36 5.18 -23.71 3.39
N ASP A 37 5.72 -24.54 2.52
CA ASP A 37 6.52 -24.10 1.37
C ASP A 37 5.74 -23.36 0.28
N ARG A 38 4.40 -23.50 0.28
CA ARG A 38 3.50 -22.86 -0.68
C ARG A 38 2.65 -21.76 -0.09
N ALA A 39 3.03 -21.25 1.09
CA ALA A 39 2.25 -20.22 1.75
C ALA A 39 2.14 -18.96 0.91
N VAL A 40 0.94 -18.41 0.81
CA VAL A 40 0.65 -17.17 0.07
C VAL A 40 -0.29 -16.30 0.88
N ILE A 41 -0.17 -14.99 0.70
CA ILE A 41 -1.12 -14.03 1.25
C ILE A 41 -2.21 -13.79 0.21
N GLY A 42 -3.46 -13.91 0.62
CA GLY A 42 -4.61 -13.75 -0.26
C GLY A 42 -5.74 -13.00 0.41
N ILE A 43 -6.79 -12.76 -0.36
CA ILE A 43 -8.01 -12.09 0.08
C ILE A 43 -9.12 -13.15 0.11
N HIS A 44 -9.98 -13.07 1.13
CA HIS A 44 -11.17 -13.92 1.19
C HIS A 44 -12.05 -13.65 -0.04
N PRO A 45 -12.62 -14.70 -0.70
CA PRO A 45 -13.34 -14.54 -1.96
C PRO A 45 -14.50 -13.55 -1.94
N GLU A 46 -15.12 -13.36 -0.79
CA GLU A 46 -16.27 -12.46 -0.63
C GLU A 46 -15.90 -11.05 -0.16
N GLN A 47 -14.60 -10.76 0.01
CA GLN A 47 -14.13 -9.50 0.55
C GLN A 47 -13.21 -8.78 -0.43
N ASP A 48 -13.21 -7.45 -0.35
CA ASP A 48 -12.36 -6.61 -1.16
C ASP A 48 -11.55 -5.66 -0.28
N LEU A 49 -10.24 -5.64 -0.48
CA LEU A 49 -9.33 -4.75 0.23
C LEU A 49 -9.66 -3.27 -0.04
N GLY A 50 -10.11 -2.95 -1.25
CA GLY A 50 -10.45 -1.58 -1.65
C GLY A 50 -11.65 -1.00 -0.94
N GLY A 51 -12.47 -1.81 -0.29
CA GLY A 51 -13.64 -1.35 0.44
C GLY A 51 -13.38 -0.71 1.80
N HIS A 52 -12.14 -0.75 2.30
CA HIS A 52 -11.80 -0.20 3.60
C HIS A 52 -11.00 1.11 3.46
N ALA A 53 -11.35 2.12 4.27
CA ALA A 53 -10.71 3.44 4.20
C ALA A 53 -9.19 3.40 4.46
N TRP A 54 -8.72 2.46 5.28
CA TRP A 54 -7.30 2.33 5.64
C TRP A 54 -6.54 1.33 4.79
N SER A 55 -7.15 0.79 3.75
CA SER A 55 -6.51 -0.23 2.89
C SER A 55 -5.22 0.27 2.23
N GLY A 56 -5.12 1.55 1.93
CA GLY A 56 -3.92 2.15 1.34
C GLY A 56 -2.68 2.08 2.23
N ASN A 57 -2.84 1.99 3.55
CA ASN A 57 -1.73 1.94 4.49
C ASN A 57 -0.91 0.65 4.38
N VAL A 58 -1.47 -0.43 3.83
CA VAL A 58 -0.73 -1.68 3.63
C VAL A 58 0.42 -1.52 2.64
N ILE A 59 0.33 -0.56 1.74
CA ILE A 59 1.39 -0.25 0.77
C ILE A 59 2.63 0.26 1.50
N ASP A 60 2.44 1.18 2.44
CA ASP A 60 3.54 1.76 3.22
C ASP A 60 4.12 0.77 4.24
N LEU A 61 3.29 -0.14 4.75
CA LEU A 61 3.72 -1.16 5.71
C LEU A 61 4.51 -2.29 5.06
N CYS A 62 4.28 -2.56 3.78
CA CYS A 62 4.97 -3.63 3.08
C CYS A 62 6.47 -3.29 2.94
N PRO A 63 7.39 -4.11 3.52
CA PRO A 63 8.83 -3.80 3.51
C PRO A 63 9.47 -4.01 2.14
N VAL A 64 8.75 -4.62 1.23
CA VAL A 64 9.16 -4.87 -0.15
C VAL A 64 8.09 -4.33 -1.10
N GLY A 65 8.34 -4.33 -2.39
CA GLY A 65 7.37 -3.85 -3.38
C GLY A 65 6.30 -4.86 -3.75
N ALA A 66 5.81 -5.66 -2.80
CA ALA A 66 4.76 -6.65 -3.05
C ALA A 66 3.35 -6.03 -3.07
N LEU A 67 3.10 -5.04 -2.23
CA LEU A 67 1.87 -4.25 -2.26
C LEU A 67 2.21 -2.86 -2.75
N VAL A 68 1.63 -2.45 -3.87
CA VAL A 68 1.95 -1.19 -4.54
C VAL A 68 0.68 -0.46 -4.95
N SER A 69 0.79 0.87 -5.05
CA SER A 69 -0.28 1.69 -5.60
C SER A 69 -0.30 1.58 -7.11
N LYS A 70 -1.46 1.35 -7.69
CA LYS A 70 -1.63 1.32 -9.16
C LYS A 70 -1.28 2.66 -9.79
N ASP A 71 -1.56 3.76 -9.10
CA ASP A 71 -1.27 5.10 -9.59
C ASP A 71 0.23 5.38 -9.68
N PHE A 72 1.01 4.84 -8.77
CA PHE A 72 2.46 5.05 -8.74
C PHE A 72 3.25 4.00 -9.53
N LEU A 73 2.62 2.85 -9.83
CA LEU A 73 3.30 1.72 -10.48
C LEU A 73 3.96 2.14 -11.79
N ASN A 74 5.24 1.80 -11.94
CA ASN A 74 6.08 2.07 -13.12
C ASN A 74 6.32 3.56 -13.44
N LYS A 75 5.99 4.49 -12.54
CA LYS A 75 6.22 5.92 -12.78
C LYS A 75 7.65 6.35 -12.47
N ALA A 76 8.20 5.89 -11.34
CA ALA A 76 9.54 6.24 -10.92
C ALA A 76 10.09 5.27 -9.89
N ARG A 77 11.42 5.28 -9.70
CA ARG A 77 12.08 4.61 -8.59
C ARG A 77 12.17 5.57 -7.40
N ALA A 78 12.20 5.02 -6.18
CA ALA A 78 12.20 5.85 -4.97
C ALA A 78 13.40 6.81 -4.89
N TRP A 79 14.56 6.40 -5.42
CA TRP A 79 15.78 7.21 -5.41
C TRP A 79 15.80 8.30 -6.49
N GLU A 80 14.88 8.26 -7.45
CA GLU A 80 14.75 9.28 -8.49
C GLU A 80 13.89 10.46 -8.07
N LEU A 81 13.25 10.39 -6.90
CA LEU A 81 12.25 11.34 -6.46
C LEU A 81 12.86 12.44 -5.59
N ASP A 82 12.51 13.67 -5.91
CA ASP A 82 12.74 14.83 -5.03
C ASP A 82 11.57 14.97 -4.06
N ARG A 83 11.86 15.26 -2.81
CA ARG A 83 10.85 15.33 -1.74
C ARG A 83 10.71 16.76 -1.25
N THR A 84 9.48 17.26 -1.22
CA THR A 84 9.16 18.60 -0.73
C THR A 84 8.02 18.52 0.27
N ALA A 85 8.22 19.12 1.46
CA ALA A 85 7.18 19.21 2.47
C ALA A 85 6.05 20.11 2.00
N SER A 86 4.81 19.68 2.23
CA SER A 86 3.61 20.40 1.80
C SER A 86 2.44 20.09 2.73
N ILE A 87 1.27 20.60 2.37
CA ILE A 87 0.03 20.40 3.09
C ILE A 87 -0.99 19.80 2.13
N CYS A 88 -1.71 18.76 2.58
CA CYS A 88 -2.73 18.10 1.79
C CYS A 88 -3.91 19.04 1.49
N PRO A 89 -4.29 19.26 0.23
CA PRO A 89 -5.40 20.15 -0.14
C PRO A 89 -6.77 19.45 -0.21
N ASN A 90 -6.85 18.16 0.07
CA ASN A 90 -8.06 17.37 -0.20
C ASN A 90 -9.23 17.67 0.74
N CYS A 91 -8.96 18.14 1.95
CA CYS A 91 -9.99 18.50 2.92
C CYS A 91 -9.51 19.63 3.83
N THR A 92 -10.38 20.11 4.72
CA THR A 92 -10.08 21.23 5.59
C THR A 92 -9.11 20.91 6.73
N GLN A 93 -8.79 19.66 6.96
CA GLN A 93 -7.89 19.25 8.04
C GLN A 93 -6.45 19.73 7.85
N GLY A 94 -5.98 19.83 6.61
CA GLY A 94 -4.65 20.35 6.30
C GLY A 94 -3.51 19.48 6.82
N CYS A 95 -3.59 18.17 6.62
CA CYS A 95 -2.55 17.23 7.07
C CYS A 95 -1.21 17.52 6.41
N ASN A 96 -0.11 17.35 7.15
CA ASN A 96 1.23 17.41 6.60
C ASN A 96 1.43 16.32 5.55
N SER A 97 2.00 16.70 4.42
CA SER A 97 2.29 15.76 3.34
C SER A 97 3.67 16.00 2.74
N ILE A 98 4.16 15.02 1.99
CA ILE A 98 5.41 15.12 1.25
C ILE A 98 5.08 14.90 -0.22
N LEU A 99 5.34 15.92 -1.04
CA LEU A 99 5.24 15.79 -2.49
C LEU A 99 6.50 15.14 -3.02
N GLU A 100 6.36 14.05 -3.74
CA GLU A 100 7.47 13.38 -4.41
C GLU A 100 7.36 13.67 -5.90
N THR A 101 8.41 14.33 -6.43
CA THR A 101 8.44 14.82 -7.81
C THR A 101 9.59 14.20 -8.59
N ARG A 102 9.40 14.09 -9.89
CA ARG A 102 10.43 13.72 -10.85
C ARG A 102 10.34 14.68 -12.03
N ASP A 103 11.45 15.35 -12.35
CA ASP A 103 11.51 16.32 -13.46
C ASP A 103 10.41 17.41 -13.35
N ASN A 104 10.17 17.90 -12.13
CA ASN A 104 9.14 18.91 -11.80
C ASN A 104 7.68 18.44 -11.99
N VAL A 105 7.47 17.14 -12.13
CA VAL A 105 6.12 16.57 -12.18
C VAL A 105 5.84 15.83 -10.87
N VAL A 106 4.72 16.14 -10.23
CA VAL A 106 4.29 15.42 -9.02
C VAL A 106 3.90 13.99 -9.39
N VAL A 107 4.60 13.02 -8.81
CA VAL A 107 4.38 11.59 -9.08
C VAL A 107 3.48 10.97 -8.03
N ARG A 108 3.70 11.33 -6.76
CA ARG A 108 2.81 10.90 -5.66
C ARG A 108 2.90 11.89 -4.49
N MET A 109 1.94 11.78 -3.58
CA MET A 109 1.90 12.50 -2.32
C MET A 109 1.80 11.51 -1.16
N ARG A 110 2.64 11.69 -0.15
CA ARG A 110 2.67 10.83 1.03
C ARG A 110 2.30 11.54 2.29
#